data_2b268937a53bdea2290764b794cf5c6b
#
_entry.id   2b268937a53bdea2290764b794cf5c6b
#
_cell.length_a   1.000
_cell.length_b   1.000
_cell.length_c   1.000
_cell.angle_alpha   90.00
_cell.angle_beta   90.00
_cell.angle_gamma   90.00
#
_symmetry.space_group_name_H-M   'P 1'
#
loop_
_entity.id
_entity.type
_entity.pdbx_description
1 polymer ?
#
loop_
_entity_poly.entity_id
_entity_poly.type
_entity_poly.pdbx_seq_one_letter_code
_entity_poly.pdbx_strand_id
1 'polypeptide(L)'
;MIGFDRPLKPEWIYKTLQLVQPGRKPEEFYEAYNNIAVELTGKDGRRKTRTVLFRTFIYSFQEFTSIIEDNILLSLCKQKDLDYMKPILLAKFIMDYDILRFFTQKFYQIFDSSQEVSSSALTAKMVESYGDTEIIKRSTRSFLRTLCNFKILMPINSAKYHQLPKTALSTKQVRDILKLYALTNHTKQIDIQNLDKSIFAFYKTPDLNAVAKENNTLDWEYISAVDRRLLLLK
;
A
#
# COMPACT_ATOMS: atom_id res chain seq x y z
N MET A 1 9.37 -6.81 -7.39
CA MET A 1 9.47 -5.83 -8.52
C MET A 1 10.30 -4.64 -8.07
N ILE A 2 11.30 -4.21 -8.85
CA ILE A 2 12.21 -3.14 -8.46
C ILE A 2 11.64 -1.80 -8.94
N GLY A 3 11.19 -0.98 -8.00
CA GLY A 3 10.92 0.45 -8.16
C GLY A 3 9.63 0.84 -8.91
N PHE A 4 9.15 1.99 -8.54
CA PHE A 4 8.15 2.78 -9.25
C PHE A 4 8.64 4.23 -9.24
N ASP A 5 8.29 5.01 -10.26
CA ASP A 5 8.84 6.36 -10.44
C ASP A 5 7.77 7.46 -10.44
N ARG A 6 6.57 7.16 -9.91
CA ARG A 6 5.43 8.09 -9.91
C ARG A 6 4.74 8.13 -8.55
N PRO A 7 4.56 9.31 -7.95
CA PRO A 7 3.76 9.42 -6.73
C PRO A 7 2.30 9.13 -7.02
N LEU A 8 1.64 8.48 -6.07
CA LEU A 8 0.21 8.17 -6.12
C LEU A 8 -0.56 9.02 -5.11
N LYS A 9 -1.82 9.32 -5.45
CA LYS A 9 -2.80 9.92 -4.54
C LYS A 9 -3.86 8.87 -4.18
N PRO A 10 -4.26 8.77 -2.90
CA PRO A 10 -5.30 7.82 -2.50
C PRO A 10 -6.63 8.09 -3.21
N GLU A 11 -6.94 9.35 -3.53
CA GLU A 11 -8.14 9.75 -4.26
C GLU A 11 -8.16 9.18 -5.68
N TRP A 12 -7.01 9.15 -6.37
CA TRP A 12 -6.93 8.57 -7.71
C TRP A 12 -7.15 7.07 -7.68
N ILE A 13 -6.54 6.38 -6.70
CA ILE A 13 -6.69 4.93 -6.54
C ILE A 13 -8.16 4.60 -6.23
N TYR A 14 -8.72 5.26 -5.21
CA TYR A 14 -10.08 5.01 -4.74
C TYR A 14 -11.13 5.26 -5.83
N LYS A 15 -11.09 6.41 -6.50
CA LYS A 15 -12.02 6.73 -7.59
C LYS A 15 -11.87 5.78 -8.78
N THR A 16 -10.65 5.34 -9.09
CA THR A 16 -10.43 4.36 -10.15
C THR A 16 -11.01 3.00 -9.78
N LEU A 17 -10.82 2.53 -8.53
CA LEU A 17 -11.42 1.28 -8.04
C LEU A 17 -12.95 1.32 -8.05
N GLN A 18 -13.57 2.48 -7.78
CA GLN A 18 -15.04 2.65 -7.90
C GLN A 18 -15.53 2.64 -9.36
N LEU A 19 -14.69 3.07 -10.28
CA LEU A 19 -15.02 3.19 -11.69
C LEU A 19 -14.96 1.86 -12.43
N VAL A 20 -13.92 1.05 -12.16
CA VAL A 20 -13.68 -0.18 -12.90
C VAL A 20 -14.70 -1.27 -12.54
N GLN A 21 -14.98 -2.14 -13.52
CA GLN A 21 -15.97 -3.20 -13.40
C GLN A 21 -15.34 -4.55 -13.74
N PRO A 22 -15.56 -5.59 -12.92
CA PRO A 22 -15.20 -6.96 -13.27
C PRO A 22 -15.81 -7.39 -14.60
N GLY A 23 -15.09 -8.23 -15.34
CA GLY A 23 -15.50 -8.73 -16.65
C GLY A 23 -15.22 -7.78 -17.82
N ARG A 24 -14.76 -6.55 -17.56
CA ARG A 24 -14.46 -5.55 -18.59
C ARG A 24 -12.95 -5.45 -18.84
N LYS A 25 -12.58 -4.91 -20.01
CA LYS A 25 -11.19 -4.65 -20.35
C LYS A 25 -10.69 -3.39 -19.67
N PRO A 26 -9.47 -3.38 -19.13
CA PRO A 26 -8.89 -2.20 -18.46
C PRO A 26 -8.83 -0.94 -19.33
N GLU A 27 -8.62 -1.13 -20.64
CA GLU A 27 -8.49 -0.04 -21.62
C GLU A 27 -9.75 0.82 -21.67
N GLU A 28 -10.91 0.23 -21.42
CA GLU A 28 -12.21 0.91 -21.42
C GLU A 28 -12.29 2.02 -20.35
N PHE A 29 -11.45 1.94 -19.32
CA PHE A 29 -11.43 2.89 -18.20
C PHE A 29 -10.30 3.92 -18.28
N TYR A 30 -9.45 3.85 -19.29
CA TYR A 30 -8.26 4.73 -19.38
C TYR A 30 -8.60 6.21 -19.57
N GLU A 31 -9.64 6.51 -20.34
CA GLU A 31 -10.09 7.89 -20.54
C GLU A 31 -10.72 8.45 -19.25
N ALA A 32 -11.59 7.68 -18.61
CA ALA A 32 -12.19 8.08 -17.35
C ALA A 32 -11.15 8.25 -16.24
N TYR A 33 -10.10 7.42 -16.20
CA TYR A 33 -8.95 7.65 -15.32
C TYR A 33 -8.27 9.00 -15.61
N ASN A 34 -8.14 9.39 -16.88
CA ASN A 34 -7.53 10.68 -17.22
C ASN A 34 -8.30 11.87 -16.63
N ASN A 35 -9.63 11.74 -16.51
CA ASN A 35 -10.48 12.73 -15.86
C ASN A 35 -10.38 12.71 -14.33
N ILE A 36 -10.04 11.55 -13.73
CA ILE A 36 -9.75 11.44 -12.30
C ILE A 36 -8.41 12.11 -11.95
N ALA A 37 -7.39 11.91 -12.79
CA ALA A 37 -6.03 12.40 -12.55
C ALA A 37 -5.72 13.67 -13.40
N VAL A 38 -6.67 14.60 -13.44
CA VAL A 38 -6.65 15.80 -14.31
C VAL A 38 -5.44 16.70 -14.07
N GLU A 39 -4.93 16.76 -12.83
CA GLU A 39 -3.75 17.56 -12.48
C GLU A 39 -2.44 17.01 -13.06
N LEU A 40 -2.44 15.80 -13.61
CA LEU A 40 -1.31 15.27 -14.38
C LEU A 40 -1.37 15.83 -15.81
N THR A 41 -0.66 16.91 -16.08
CA THR A 41 -0.73 17.63 -17.37
C THR A 41 0.00 16.92 -18.51
N GLY A 42 1.06 16.16 -18.22
CA GLY A 42 1.86 15.48 -19.25
C GLY A 42 1.29 14.10 -19.65
N LYS A 43 1.15 13.84 -20.98
CA LYS A 43 0.67 12.57 -21.53
C LYS A 43 1.45 11.36 -20.98
N ASP A 44 2.79 11.43 -20.98
CA ASP A 44 3.64 10.34 -20.46
C ASP A 44 3.55 10.20 -18.93
N GLY A 45 3.48 11.30 -18.20
CA GLY A 45 3.29 11.27 -16.75
C GLY A 45 2.00 10.56 -16.37
N ARG A 46 0.91 10.92 -17.03
CA ARG A 46 -0.42 10.32 -16.84
C ARG A 46 -0.43 8.84 -17.18
N ARG A 47 0.12 8.46 -18.34
CA ARG A 47 0.22 7.06 -18.76
C ARG A 47 1.02 6.22 -17.77
N LYS A 48 2.20 6.69 -17.35
CA LYS A 48 3.05 5.97 -16.39
C LYS A 48 2.38 5.83 -15.01
N THR A 49 1.75 6.88 -14.49
CA THR A 49 1.01 6.83 -13.22
C THR A 49 -0.14 5.85 -13.29
N ARG A 50 -0.91 5.87 -14.40
CA ARG A 50 -1.97 4.90 -14.65
C ARG A 50 -1.44 3.47 -14.65
N THR A 51 -0.33 3.21 -15.34
CA THR A 51 0.29 1.87 -15.39
C THR A 51 0.64 1.36 -13.99
N VAL A 52 1.24 2.20 -13.14
CA VAL A 52 1.55 1.83 -11.75
C VAL A 52 0.26 1.52 -10.98
N LEU A 53 -0.75 2.41 -11.07
CA LEU A 53 -2.00 2.25 -10.35
C LEU A 53 -2.74 0.98 -10.76
N PHE A 54 -2.95 0.77 -12.06
CA PHE A 54 -3.66 -0.41 -12.56
C PHE A 54 -2.92 -1.70 -12.20
N ARG A 55 -1.61 -1.74 -12.38
CA ARG A 55 -0.80 -2.90 -12.04
C ARG A 55 -0.89 -3.27 -10.57
N THR A 56 -0.85 -2.28 -9.67
CA THR A 56 -0.84 -2.51 -8.22
C THR A 56 -2.22 -2.84 -7.67
N PHE A 57 -3.28 -2.17 -8.13
CA PHE A 57 -4.58 -2.24 -7.47
C PHE A 57 -5.66 -2.96 -8.29
N ILE A 58 -5.49 -3.07 -9.61
CA ILE A 58 -6.50 -3.68 -10.49
C ILE A 58 -6.06 -5.08 -10.92
N TYR A 59 -4.79 -5.26 -11.34
CA TYR A 59 -4.29 -6.54 -11.88
C TYR A 59 -3.53 -7.41 -10.87
N SER A 60 -3.17 -6.90 -9.71
CA SER A 60 -2.11 -7.47 -8.87
C SER A 60 -2.44 -8.79 -8.19
N PHE A 61 -3.63 -9.32 -8.38
CA PHE A 61 -4.05 -10.59 -7.76
C PHE A 61 -3.89 -11.79 -8.68
N GLN A 62 -3.48 -11.57 -9.93
CA GLN A 62 -3.41 -12.62 -10.94
C GLN A 62 -2.33 -12.34 -11.98
N GLU A 63 -1.95 -13.37 -12.72
CA GLU A 63 -1.19 -13.23 -13.95
C GLU A 63 -2.00 -12.41 -14.95
N PHE A 64 -1.32 -11.59 -15.76
CA PHE A 64 -1.90 -10.67 -16.74
C PHE A 64 -3.12 -11.23 -17.46
N THR A 65 -4.29 -10.85 -17.00
CA THR A 65 -5.54 -11.16 -17.70
C THR A 65 -5.96 -9.96 -18.55
N SER A 66 -6.55 -10.23 -19.70
CA SER A 66 -7.12 -9.19 -20.55
C SER A 66 -8.41 -8.57 -19.98
N ILE A 67 -8.89 -9.07 -18.84
CA ILE A 67 -10.16 -8.73 -18.21
C ILE A 67 -9.93 -8.43 -16.73
N ILE A 68 -10.59 -7.39 -16.23
CA ILE A 68 -10.60 -7.05 -14.79
C ILE A 68 -11.37 -8.13 -14.05
N GLU A 69 -10.73 -8.74 -13.07
CA GLU A 69 -11.40 -9.69 -12.19
C GLU A 69 -11.90 -9.03 -10.91
N ASP A 70 -12.93 -9.63 -10.31
CA ASP A 70 -13.39 -9.17 -9.01
C ASP A 70 -12.33 -9.43 -7.95
N ASN A 71 -12.06 -8.42 -7.14
CA ASN A 71 -11.08 -8.51 -6.08
C ASN A 71 -11.56 -7.77 -4.82
N ILE A 72 -10.93 -8.06 -3.69
CA ILE A 72 -11.32 -7.51 -2.40
C ILE A 72 -11.30 -5.97 -2.37
N LEU A 73 -10.41 -5.31 -3.12
CA LEU A 73 -10.33 -3.84 -3.14
C LEU A 73 -11.54 -3.23 -3.85
N LEU A 74 -12.00 -3.84 -4.94
CA LEU A 74 -13.21 -3.40 -5.65
C LEU A 74 -14.44 -3.52 -4.75
N SER A 75 -14.58 -4.65 -4.06
CA SER A 75 -15.69 -4.90 -3.14
C SER A 75 -15.67 -3.93 -1.95
N LEU A 76 -14.50 -3.69 -1.37
CA LEU A 76 -14.34 -2.75 -0.25
C LEU A 76 -14.61 -1.30 -0.67
N CYS A 77 -14.11 -0.84 -1.83
CA CYS A 77 -14.35 0.53 -2.31
C CYS A 77 -15.82 0.84 -2.61
N LYS A 78 -16.65 -0.17 -2.87
CA LYS A 78 -18.11 0.00 -3.03
C LYS A 78 -18.81 0.21 -1.69
N GLN A 79 -18.23 -0.26 -0.58
CA GLN A 79 -18.87 -0.31 0.74
C GLN A 79 -18.27 0.69 1.74
N LYS A 80 -17.04 1.13 1.51
CA LYS A 80 -16.26 1.94 2.45
C LYS A 80 -15.85 3.25 1.80
N ASP A 81 -15.74 4.28 2.62
CA ASP A 81 -15.24 5.59 2.20
C ASP A 81 -13.72 5.62 2.02
N LEU A 82 -13.24 6.72 1.49
CA LEU A 82 -11.82 6.93 1.24
C LEU A 82 -10.97 6.88 2.51
N ASP A 83 -11.47 7.42 3.63
CA ASP A 83 -10.68 7.47 4.87
C ASP A 83 -10.50 6.07 5.47
N TYR A 84 -11.52 5.22 5.37
CA TYR A 84 -11.40 3.81 5.68
C TYR A 84 -10.38 3.10 4.77
N MET A 85 -10.41 3.41 3.47
CA MET A 85 -9.58 2.73 2.46
C MET A 85 -8.12 3.16 2.46
N LYS A 86 -7.78 4.40 2.84
CA LYS A 86 -6.39 4.91 2.81
C LYS A 86 -5.35 3.95 3.39
N PRO A 87 -5.48 3.42 4.64
CA PRO A 87 -4.48 2.50 5.18
C PRO A 87 -4.41 1.18 4.42
N ILE A 88 -5.53 0.66 3.92
CA ILE A 88 -5.58 -0.58 3.14
C ILE A 88 -4.84 -0.40 1.80
N LEU A 89 -5.07 0.72 1.12
CA LEU A 89 -4.40 1.06 -0.13
C LEU A 89 -2.89 1.24 0.06
N LEU A 90 -2.47 1.90 1.15
CA LEU A 90 -1.04 2.06 1.45
C LEU A 90 -0.38 0.72 1.79
N ALA A 91 -1.04 -0.11 2.60
CA ALA A 91 -0.57 -1.46 2.92
C ALA A 91 -0.38 -2.29 1.64
N LYS A 92 -1.37 -2.30 0.72
CA LYS A 92 -1.26 -3.00 -0.58
C LYS A 92 -0.07 -2.52 -1.37
N PHE A 93 0.16 -1.20 -1.42
CA PHE A 93 1.28 -0.63 -2.15
C PHE A 93 2.63 -1.08 -1.57
N ILE A 94 2.76 -1.15 -0.24
CA ILE A 94 3.96 -1.65 0.43
C ILE A 94 4.14 -3.15 0.18
N MET A 95 3.06 -3.94 0.16
CA MET A 95 3.11 -5.38 -0.10
C MET A 95 3.66 -5.72 -1.49
N ASP A 96 3.30 -4.95 -2.52
CA ASP A 96 3.64 -5.26 -3.92
C ASP A 96 5.09 -4.92 -4.29
N TYR A 97 5.75 -4.06 -3.51
CA TYR A 97 7.09 -3.57 -3.83
C TYR A 97 8.08 -3.83 -2.71
N ASP A 98 9.03 -4.74 -2.92
CA ASP A 98 10.10 -5.03 -1.94
C ASP A 98 10.89 -3.79 -1.55
N ILE A 99 11.12 -2.90 -2.52
CA ILE A 99 11.79 -1.62 -2.27
C ILE A 99 11.00 -0.75 -1.27
N LEU A 100 9.66 -0.81 -1.23
CA LEU A 100 8.85 -0.03 -0.30
C LEU A 100 8.84 -0.66 1.10
N ARG A 101 8.84 -2.00 1.18
CA ARG A 101 9.03 -2.71 2.45
C ARG A 101 10.36 -2.32 3.08
N PHE A 102 11.43 -2.41 2.32
CA PHE A 102 12.76 -2.01 2.76
C PHE A 102 12.83 -0.53 3.13
N PHE A 103 12.28 0.37 2.28
CA PHE A 103 12.19 1.79 2.59
C PHE A 103 11.51 2.02 3.94
N THR A 104 10.38 1.37 4.17
CA THR A 104 9.59 1.53 5.41
C THR A 104 10.39 1.07 6.64
N GLN A 105 11.11 -0.04 6.53
CA GLN A 105 12.00 -0.52 7.59
C GLN A 105 13.12 0.49 7.87
N LYS A 106 13.80 0.99 6.82
CA LYS A 106 14.87 1.98 6.96
C LYS A 106 14.37 3.32 7.49
N PHE A 107 13.18 3.73 7.07
CA PHE A 107 12.53 4.94 7.57
C PHE A 107 12.46 4.95 9.10
N TYR A 108 11.96 3.89 9.72
CA TYR A 108 11.84 3.79 11.18
C TYR A 108 13.14 3.39 11.89
N GLN A 109 14.16 2.95 11.20
CA GLN A 109 15.50 2.76 11.76
C GLN A 109 16.28 4.07 11.86
N ILE A 110 15.99 5.04 10.99
CA ILE A 110 16.74 6.31 10.90
C ILE A 110 16.04 7.43 11.67
N PHE A 111 14.70 7.47 11.61
CA PHE A 111 13.92 8.60 12.12
C PHE A 111 12.96 8.19 13.22
N ASP A 112 13.12 8.79 14.39
CA ASP A 112 12.10 8.75 15.43
C ASP A 112 10.89 9.60 15.03
N SER A 113 9.75 9.36 15.70
CA SER A 113 8.48 10.01 15.38
C SER A 113 8.49 11.55 15.53
N SER A 114 9.45 12.11 16.25
CA SER A 114 9.63 13.55 16.47
C SER A 114 10.66 14.20 15.54
N GLN A 115 11.39 13.40 14.75
CA GLN A 115 12.48 13.91 13.91
C GLN A 115 12.00 14.36 12.54
N GLU A 116 12.72 15.34 11.98
CA GLU A 116 12.56 15.70 10.56
C GLU A 116 13.10 14.57 9.68
N VAL A 117 12.32 14.19 8.69
CA VAL A 117 12.69 13.17 7.68
C VAL A 117 13.48 13.83 6.57
N SER A 118 14.73 13.41 6.41
CA SER A 118 15.60 13.85 5.32
C SER A 118 15.49 12.93 4.10
N SER A 119 15.11 13.50 2.95
CA SER A 119 15.07 12.78 1.67
C SER A 119 16.44 12.28 1.24
N SER A 120 17.51 13.05 1.49
CA SER A 120 18.88 12.66 1.14
C SER A 120 19.38 11.49 1.98
N ALA A 121 19.10 11.50 3.30
CA ALA A 121 19.49 10.40 4.20
C ALA A 121 18.81 9.08 3.79
N LEU A 122 17.51 9.11 3.50
CA LEU A 122 16.79 7.92 2.98
C LEU A 122 17.34 7.49 1.61
N THR A 123 17.55 8.44 0.71
CA THR A 123 18.09 8.10 -0.63
C THR A 123 19.47 7.44 -0.51
N ALA A 124 20.34 7.92 0.38
CA ALA A 124 21.65 7.30 0.61
C ALA A 124 21.51 5.84 1.07
N LYS A 125 20.58 5.55 2.01
CA LYS A 125 20.34 4.17 2.47
C LYS A 125 19.72 3.27 1.40
N MET A 126 18.86 3.81 0.56
CA MET A 126 18.30 3.06 -0.56
C MET A 126 19.36 2.74 -1.62
N VAL A 127 20.21 3.71 -1.92
CA VAL A 127 21.35 3.55 -2.86
C VAL A 127 22.37 2.55 -2.32
N GLU A 128 22.70 2.60 -1.03
CA GLU A 128 23.60 1.64 -0.38
C GLU A 128 23.13 0.19 -0.56
N SER A 129 21.82 -0.05 -0.55
CA SER A 129 21.25 -1.40 -0.59
C SER A 129 20.88 -1.89 -1.99
N TYR A 130 20.48 -0.99 -2.89
CA TYR A 130 19.98 -1.33 -4.23
C TYR A 130 20.83 -0.80 -5.38
N GLY A 131 21.92 -0.11 -5.08
CA GLY A 131 22.82 0.51 -6.06
C GLY A 131 22.42 1.92 -6.47
N ASP A 132 23.42 2.69 -6.95
CA ASP A 132 23.26 4.09 -7.38
C ASP A 132 22.67 4.17 -8.79
N THR A 133 21.34 4.02 -8.87
CA THR A 133 20.61 4.16 -10.13
C THR A 133 19.52 5.22 -10.01
N GLU A 134 19.21 5.88 -11.13
CA GLU A 134 18.13 6.88 -11.17
C GLU A 134 16.77 6.31 -10.78
N ILE A 135 16.51 5.02 -11.05
CA ILE A 135 15.23 4.40 -10.67
C ILE A 135 15.09 4.33 -9.14
N ILE A 136 16.15 3.99 -8.40
CA ILE A 136 16.15 3.93 -6.94
C ILE A 136 15.91 5.33 -6.35
N LYS A 137 16.65 6.35 -6.84
CA LYS A 137 16.50 7.73 -6.41
C LYS A 137 15.07 8.26 -6.68
N ARG A 138 14.52 7.96 -7.86
CA ARG A 138 13.14 8.36 -8.22
C ARG A 138 12.10 7.62 -7.40
N SER A 139 12.27 6.33 -7.18
CA SER A 139 11.35 5.55 -6.33
C SER A 139 11.30 6.09 -4.92
N THR A 140 12.45 6.39 -4.32
CA THR A 140 12.54 6.99 -2.97
C THR A 140 11.77 8.32 -2.90
N ARG A 141 12.04 9.25 -3.84
CA ARG A 141 11.35 10.53 -3.91
C ARG A 141 9.84 10.40 -4.18
N SER A 142 9.47 9.47 -5.05
CA SER A 142 8.07 9.22 -5.39
C SER A 142 7.29 8.63 -4.20
N PHE A 143 7.92 7.76 -3.40
CA PHE A 143 7.27 7.22 -2.23
C PHE A 143 7.13 8.28 -1.12
N LEU A 144 8.12 9.11 -0.87
CA LEU A 144 7.98 10.25 0.04
C LEU A 144 6.81 11.16 -0.33
N ARG A 145 6.65 11.49 -1.62
CA ARG A 145 5.50 12.26 -2.11
C ARG A 145 4.18 11.49 -1.95
N THR A 146 4.19 10.18 -2.17
CA THR A 146 3.01 9.33 -1.90
C THR A 146 2.63 9.39 -0.43
N LEU A 147 3.58 9.27 0.49
CA LEU A 147 3.32 9.41 1.93
C LEU A 147 2.74 10.78 2.30
N CYS A 148 3.17 11.86 1.62
CA CYS A 148 2.54 13.17 1.78
C CYS A 148 1.08 13.18 1.30
N ASN A 149 0.79 12.56 0.15
CA ASN A 149 -0.58 12.45 -0.36
C ASN A 149 -1.48 11.63 0.57
N PHE A 150 -0.93 10.60 1.21
CA PHE A 150 -1.63 9.78 2.21
C PHE A 150 -1.72 10.43 3.61
N LYS A 151 -1.22 11.67 3.77
CA LYS A 151 -1.21 12.39 5.06
C LYS A 151 -0.42 11.67 6.16
N ILE A 152 0.65 10.98 5.78
CA ILE A 152 1.64 10.41 6.70
C ILE A 152 2.76 11.42 6.96
N LEU A 153 3.16 12.16 5.94
CA LEU A 153 4.17 13.18 6.00
C LEU A 153 3.61 14.54 5.56
N MET A 154 4.18 15.60 6.07
CA MET A 154 3.96 16.98 5.63
C MET A 154 5.29 17.54 5.11
N PRO A 155 5.35 18.07 3.87
CA PRO A 155 6.57 18.65 3.35
C PRO A 155 6.90 19.96 4.09
N ILE A 156 8.15 20.11 4.54
CA ILE A 156 8.71 21.35 5.06
C ILE A 156 9.33 22.15 3.90
N ASN A 157 10.08 21.42 3.06
CA ASN A 157 10.65 21.94 1.81
C ASN A 157 10.87 20.77 0.82
N SER A 158 11.62 21.00 -0.26
CA SER A 158 11.87 19.96 -1.28
C SER A 158 12.67 18.74 -0.78
N ALA A 159 13.38 18.86 0.35
CA ALA A 159 14.30 17.84 0.86
C ALA A 159 13.91 17.31 2.26
N LYS A 160 13.03 18.00 2.97
CA LYS A 160 12.67 17.68 4.36
C LYS A 160 11.17 17.56 4.56
N TYR A 161 10.79 16.65 5.44
CA TYR A 161 9.39 16.38 5.77
C TYR A 161 9.22 16.27 7.29
N HIS A 162 8.03 16.59 7.76
CA HIS A 162 7.60 16.36 9.14
C HIS A 162 6.69 15.13 9.19
N GLN A 163 6.88 14.26 10.18
CA GLN A 163 5.98 13.11 10.40
C GLN A 163 4.70 13.60 11.07
N LEU A 164 3.56 13.26 10.47
CA LEU A 164 2.26 13.51 11.10
C LEU A 164 1.96 12.43 12.16
N PRO A 165 1.13 12.74 13.17
CA PRO A 165 0.74 11.75 14.18
C PRO A 165 0.11 10.52 13.52
N LYS A 166 0.55 9.33 13.94
CA LYS A 166 -0.01 8.07 13.42
C LYS A 166 -1.50 7.96 13.77
N THR A 167 -2.32 7.74 12.78
CA THR A 167 -3.73 7.42 12.94
C THR A 167 -3.91 5.98 13.43
N ALA A 168 -4.87 5.74 14.32
CA ALA A 168 -5.18 4.39 14.78
C ALA A 168 -6.01 3.64 13.74
N LEU A 169 -5.65 2.38 13.50
CA LEU A 169 -6.45 1.46 12.70
C LEU A 169 -7.57 0.85 13.55
N SER A 170 -8.75 0.70 12.97
CA SER A 170 -9.80 -0.14 13.54
C SER A 170 -9.46 -1.63 13.38
N THR A 171 -10.05 -2.49 14.21
CA THR A 171 -9.94 -3.95 14.09
C THR A 171 -10.40 -4.44 12.72
N LYS A 172 -11.45 -3.81 12.15
CA LYS A 172 -11.96 -4.11 10.80
C LYS A 172 -10.96 -3.78 9.70
N GLN A 173 -10.26 -2.63 9.78
CA GLN A 173 -9.21 -2.28 8.82
C GLN A 173 -8.03 -3.26 8.88
N VAL A 174 -7.60 -3.63 10.09
CA VAL A 174 -6.52 -4.62 10.26
C VAL A 174 -6.94 -5.98 9.69
N ARG A 175 -8.17 -6.42 9.96
CA ARG A 175 -8.75 -7.63 9.37
C ARG A 175 -8.68 -7.60 7.83
N ASP A 176 -9.13 -6.51 7.23
CA ASP A 176 -9.16 -6.39 5.76
C ASP A 176 -7.74 -6.32 5.18
N ILE A 177 -6.77 -5.71 5.89
CA ILE A 177 -5.35 -5.72 5.51
C ILE A 177 -4.76 -7.15 5.59
N LEU A 178 -5.11 -7.93 6.61
CA LEU A 178 -4.64 -9.33 6.73
C LEU A 178 -5.22 -10.21 5.62
N LYS A 179 -6.50 -10.06 5.27
CA LYS A 179 -7.11 -10.75 4.12
C LYS A 179 -6.42 -10.35 2.81
N LEU A 180 -6.17 -9.07 2.63
CA LEU A 180 -5.44 -8.54 1.48
C LEU A 180 -4.00 -9.10 1.40
N TYR A 181 -3.32 -9.21 2.55
CA TYR A 181 -1.99 -9.81 2.64
C TYR A 181 -2.00 -11.27 2.16
N ALA A 182 -2.96 -12.07 2.62
CA ALA A 182 -3.08 -13.45 2.20
C ALA A 182 -3.29 -13.59 0.68
N LEU A 183 -4.19 -12.80 0.13
CA LEU A 183 -4.47 -12.78 -1.31
C LEU A 183 -3.24 -12.34 -2.12
N THR A 184 -2.56 -11.27 -1.68
CA THR A 184 -1.37 -10.75 -2.37
C THR A 184 -0.20 -11.73 -2.37
N ASN A 185 -0.06 -12.52 -1.31
CA ASN A 185 1.02 -13.52 -1.18
C ASN A 185 0.58 -14.93 -1.57
N HIS A 186 -0.62 -15.11 -2.12
CA HIS A 186 -1.18 -16.41 -2.54
C HIS A 186 -1.10 -17.44 -1.42
N THR A 187 -1.36 -17.06 -0.18
CA THR A 187 -1.32 -17.96 0.98
C THR A 187 -2.69 -18.07 1.65
N LYS A 188 -3.02 -19.24 2.12
CA LYS A 188 -4.18 -19.47 2.99
C LYS A 188 -3.84 -19.38 4.49
N GLN A 189 -2.56 -19.19 4.81
CA GLN A 189 -2.08 -19.21 6.18
C GLN A 189 -1.23 -17.95 6.44
N ILE A 190 -1.50 -17.28 7.56
CA ILE A 190 -0.70 -16.13 8.03
C ILE A 190 -0.16 -16.46 9.42
N ASP A 191 1.16 -16.43 9.58
CA ASP A 191 1.79 -16.43 10.90
C ASP A 191 1.89 -14.98 11.39
N ILE A 192 1.06 -14.61 12.38
CA ILE A 192 1.01 -13.22 12.88
C ILE A 192 2.29 -12.84 13.64
N GLN A 193 3.04 -13.80 14.18
CA GLN A 193 4.31 -13.50 14.88
C GLN A 193 5.40 -13.10 13.89
N ASN A 194 5.45 -13.78 12.74
CA ASN A 194 6.43 -13.59 11.67
C ASN A 194 5.94 -12.68 10.53
N LEU A 195 4.75 -12.07 10.69
CA LEU A 195 4.22 -11.15 9.71
C LEU A 195 5.13 -9.94 9.53
N ASP A 196 5.38 -9.56 8.27
CA ASP A 196 6.10 -8.32 7.96
C ASP A 196 5.28 -7.10 8.43
N LYS A 197 5.69 -6.52 9.55
CA LYS A 197 5.00 -5.38 10.17
C LYS A 197 5.17 -4.07 9.40
N SER A 198 5.98 -4.02 8.35
CA SER A 198 6.14 -2.83 7.51
C SER A 198 4.81 -2.37 6.90
N ILE A 199 3.89 -3.29 6.63
CA ILE A 199 2.55 -2.99 6.08
C ILE A 199 1.67 -2.17 7.03
N PHE A 200 1.98 -2.15 8.33
CA PHE A 200 1.27 -1.39 9.36
C PHE A 200 2.09 -0.20 9.89
N ALA A 201 3.34 -0.07 9.50
CA ALA A 201 4.31 0.77 10.19
C ALA A 201 3.89 2.25 10.30
N PHE A 202 3.16 2.78 9.33
CA PHE A 202 2.71 4.18 9.32
C PHE A 202 1.46 4.45 10.18
N TYR A 203 0.91 3.44 10.84
CA TYR A 203 -0.31 3.54 11.63
C TYR A 203 -0.12 3.00 13.04
N LYS A 204 -1.03 3.37 13.97
CA LYS A 204 -1.14 2.72 15.28
C LYS A 204 -2.00 1.48 15.09
N THR A 205 -1.40 0.30 15.24
CA THR A 205 -2.07 -0.98 15.02
C THR A 205 -2.57 -1.53 16.34
N PRO A 206 -3.83 -1.99 16.46
CA PRO A 206 -4.29 -2.74 17.61
C PRO A 206 -3.53 -4.07 17.75
N ASP A 207 -3.64 -4.72 18.89
CA ASP A 207 -3.03 -6.03 19.08
C ASP A 207 -3.57 -7.04 18.06
N LEU A 208 -2.68 -7.58 17.25
CA LEU A 208 -3.05 -8.53 16.19
C LEU A 208 -3.67 -9.82 16.75
N ASN A 209 -3.30 -10.22 17.97
CA ASN A 209 -3.91 -11.39 18.61
C ASN A 209 -5.36 -11.10 19.03
N ALA A 210 -5.65 -9.89 19.46
CA ALA A 210 -7.04 -9.48 19.76
C ALA A 210 -7.88 -9.50 18.47
N VAL A 211 -7.36 -8.91 17.39
CA VAL A 211 -8.02 -8.94 16.08
C VAL A 211 -8.23 -10.37 15.59
N ALA A 212 -7.23 -11.24 15.75
CA ALA A 212 -7.32 -12.64 15.36
C ALA A 212 -8.42 -13.39 16.09
N LYS A 213 -8.54 -13.19 17.41
CA LYS A 213 -9.59 -13.80 18.25
C LYS A 213 -10.98 -13.26 17.93
N GLU A 214 -11.13 -11.96 17.73
CA GLU A 214 -12.40 -11.30 17.41
C GLU A 214 -13.03 -11.84 16.11
N ASN A 215 -12.19 -12.15 15.12
CA ASN A 215 -12.63 -12.61 13.80
C ASN A 215 -12.47 -14.14 13.61
N ASN A 216 -12.18 -14.86 14.70
CA ASN A 216 -12.10 -16.32 14.67
C ASN A 216 -13.46 -16.90 14.28
N THR A 217 -13.46 -17.95 13.47
CA THR A 217 -14.63 -18.60 12.86
C THR A 217 -15.37 -17.80 11.78
N LEU A 218 -15.21 -16.48 11.70
CA LEU A 218 -15.80 -15.62 10.67
C LEU A 218 -14.96 -15.62 9.39
N ASP A 219 -13.75 -15.07 9.48
CA ASP A 219 -12.84 -14.87 8.33
C ASP A 219 -11.71 -15.91 8.28
N TRP A 220 -11.37 -16.50 9.43
CA TRP A 220 -10.30 -17.49 9.58
C TRP A 220 -10.54 -18.40 10.78
N GLU A 221 -9.75 -19.45 10.87
CA GLU A 221 -9.52 -20.20 12.10
C GLU A 221 -8.24 -19.70 12.76
N TYR A 222 -8.33 -19.30 14.03
CA TYR A 222 -7.18 -18.83 14.80
C TYR A 222 -6.60 -19.94 15.65
N ILE A 223 -5.38 -20.35 15.34
CA ILE A 223 -4.63 -21.38 16.08
C ILE A 223 -3.54 -20.70 16.90
N SER A 224 -3.61 -20.85 18.22
CA SER A 224 -2.58 -20.35 19.14
C SER A 224 -1.85 -21.52 19.77
N ALA A 225 -0.60 -21.73 19.39
CA ALA A 225 0.35 -22.65 19.99
C ALA A 225 1.47 -21.89 20.70
N VAL A 226 2.35 -22.62 21.40
CA VAL A 226 3.45 -22.01 22.20
C VAL A 226 4.38 -21.17 21.31
N ASP A 227 4.68 -21.65 20.11
CA ASP A 227 5.66 -21.11 19.17
C ASP A 227 5.03 -20.44 17.91
N ARG A 228 3.71 -20.55 17.74
CA ARG A 228 3.04 -20.07 16.52
C ARG A 228 1.67 -19.46 16.80
N ARG A 229 1.33 -18.46 16.00
CA ARG A 229 -0.01 -17.86 15.99
C ARG A 229 -0.47 -17.73 14.55
N LEU A 230 -1.30 -18.67 14.15
CA LEU A 230 -1.70 -18.86 12.76
C LEU A 230 -3.15 -18.42 12.53
N LEU A 231 -3.37 -17.76 11.40
CA LEU A 231 -4.69 -17.52 10.83
C LEU A 231 -4.80 -18.44 9.60
N LEU A 232 -5.73 -19.39 9.62
CA LEU A 232 -6.10 -20.21 8.47
C LEU A 232 -7.32 -19.57 7.83
N LEU A 233 -7.16 -18.93 6.67
CA LEU A 233 -8.24 -18.24 5.97
C LEU A 233 -9.23 -19.25 5.38
N LYS A 234 -10.52 -18.88 5.46
CA LYS A 234 -11.62 -19.67 4.91
C LYS A 234 -11.87 -19.39 3.43
#